data_6a73bfbd26f0474808646900572a79d5
#
_entry.id   6a73bfbd26f0474808646900572a79d5
#
_cell.length_a   1.000
_cell.length_b   1.000
_cell.length_c   1.000
_cell.angle_alpha   90.00
_cell.angle_beta   90.00
_cell.angle_gamma   90.00
#
_symmetry.space_group_name_H-M   'P 1'
#
loop_
_entity.id
_entity.type
_entity.pdbx_description
1 polymer ?
#
loop_
_entity_poly.entity_id
_entity_poly.type
_entity_poly.pdbx_seq_one_letter_code
_entity_poly.pdbx_strand_id
1 'polypeptide(L)'
;MRSSCLIDIIEWFVQVHYTEHVLAEIELDELFRDLLKYHWLDEAQHAKMDTMLIAEMVEDMTMAERESAIDELIELGGAVDGLLQQQIGMNIDALEDATSRVFTAAEREEISAKTLKAWRWTFLVSGLEHPNVVRLVEQITEEGPGKVRAVAEALMK
;
A
#
# COMPACT_ATOMS: atom_id res chain seq x y z
N MET A 1 -1.37 15.22 -8.25
CA MET A 1 -2.14 13.96 -8.40
C MET A 1 -1.36 12.69 -8.05
N ARG A 2 -0.14 12.45 -8.59
CA ARG A 2 0.66 11.21 -8.33
C ARG A 2 0.79 10.84 -6.85
N SER A 3 1.26 11.80 -6.05
CA SER A 3 1.46 11.58 -4.61
C SER A 3 0.14 11.32 -3.88
N SER A 4 -0.92 12.03 -4.25
CA SER A 4 -2.24 11.86 -3.64
C SER A 4 -2.82 10.48 -3.91
N CYS A 5 -2.72 9.95 -5.15
CA CYS A 5 -3.19 8.58 -5.46
C CYS A 5 -2.44 7.50 -4.67
N LEU A 6 -1.11 7.64 -4.49
CA LEU A 6 -0.34 6.67 -3.70
C LEU A 6 -0.67 6.76 -2.21
N ILE A 7 -0.86 7.96 -1.69
CA ILE A 7 -1.26 8.18 -0.28
C ILE A 7 -2.64 7.58 -0.06
N ASP A 8 -3.61 7.84 -0.93
CA ASP A 8 -4.96 7.27 -0.88
C ASP A 8 -4.94 5.73 -0.82
N ILE A 9 -4.05 5.08 -1.60
CA ILE A 9 -3.87 3.62 -1.56
C ILE A 9 -3.44 3.14 -0.17
N ILE A 10 -2.52 3.85 0.49
CA ILE A 10 -2.03 3.50 1.83
C ILE A 10 -3.13 3.75 2.88
N GLU A 11 -3.89 4.82 2.76
CA GLU A 11 -5.01 5.14 3.64
C GLU A 11 -6.12 4.08 3.55
N TRP A 12 -6.43 3.60 2.35
CA TRP A 12 -7.38 2.50 2.15
C TRP A 12 -6.85 1.17 2.71
N PHE A 13 -5.53 0.93 2.68
CA PHE A 13 -4.95 -0.20 3.40
C PHE A 13 -5.26 -0.14 4.90
N VAL A 14 -5.12 1.03 5.55
CA VAL A 14 -5.42 1.20 6.98
C VAL A 14 -6.88 0.85 7.27
N GLN A 15 -7.82 1.17 6.37
CA GLN A 15 -9.23 0.80 6.52
C GLN A 15 -9.41 -0.73 6.53
N VAL A 16 -8.80 -1.43 5.59
CA VAL A 16 -8.83 -2.91 5.51
C VAL A 16 -8.17 -3.52 6.74
N HIS A 17 -6.97 -3.07 7.09
CA HIS A 17 -6.22 -3.61 8.22
C HIS A 17 -7.01 -3.54 9.53
N TYR A 18 -7.58 -2.38 9.85
CA TYR A 18 -8.34 -2.21 11.09
C TYR A 18 -9.59 -3.09 11.11
N THR A 19 -10.38 -3.08 10.04
CA THR A 19 -11.67 -3.79 10.00
C THR A 19 -11.52 -5.30 9.97
N GLU A 20 -10.49 -5.82 9.32
CA GLU A 20 -10.29 -7.27 9.14
C GLU A 20 -9.41 -7.90 10.23
N HIS A 21 -8.44 -7.15 10.79
CA HIS A 21 -7.42 -7.74 11.65
C HIS A 21 -7.37 -7.18 13.08
N VAL A 22 -7.96 -6.00 13.33
CA VAL A 22 -7.88 -5.34 14.64
C VAL A 22 -9.22 -5.32 15.36
N LEU A 23 -10.31 -5.00 14.65
CA LEU A 23 -11.62 -4.75 15.24
C LEU A 23 -12.13 -5.92 16.10
N ALA A 24 -11.91 -7.16 15.68
CA ALA A 24 -12.35 -8.36 16.37
C ALA A 24 -11.31 -8.93 17.35
N GLU A 25 -10.10 -8.36 17.41
CA GLU A 25 -9.01 -8.89 18.23
C GLU A 25 -9.11 -8.37 19.67
N ILE A 26 -9.67 -9.21 20.54
CA ILE A 26 -9.93 -8.86 21.95
C ILE A 26 -8.72 -9.05 22.87
N GLU A 27 -7.70 -9.78 22.42
CA GLU A 27 -6.49 -10.04 23.23
C GLU A 27 -5.42 -8.94 23.08
N LEU A 28 -5.62 -7.97 22.18
CA LEU A 28 -4.75 -6.82 22.06
C LEU A 28 -4.85 -5.93 23.30
N ASP A 29 -3.68 -5.41 23.72
CA ASP A 29 -3.61 -4.36 24.76
C ASP A 29 -4.56 -3.21 24.42
N GLU A 30 -5.30 -2.74 25.44
CA GLU A 30 -6.36 -1.74 25.24
C GLU A 30 -5.82 -0.43 24.67
N LEU A 31 -4.66 0.04 25.14
CA LEU A 31 -4.04 1.26 24.63
C LEU A 31 -3.65 1.11 23.16
N PHE A 32 -3.07 -0.05 22.80
CA PHE A 32 -2.67 -0.32 21.44
C PHE A 32 -3.87 -0.46 20.49
N ARG A 33 -4.94 -1.11 20.94
CA ARG A 33 -6.20 -1.21 20.20
C ARG A 33 -6.85 0.15 19.97
N ASP A 34 -6.86 1.01 21.00
CA ASP A 34 -7.39 2.37 20.90
C ASP A 34 -6.54 3.23 19.96
N LEU A 35 -5.21 3.12 20.00
CA LEU A 35 -4.30 3.79 19.07
C LEU A 35 -4.65 3.45 17.62
N LEU A 36 -4.79 2.16 17.31
CA LEU A 36 -5.14 1.70 15.97
C LEU A 36 -6.54 2.14 15.55
N LYS A 37 -7.51 2.18 16.47
CA LYS A 37 -8.86 2.67 16.23
C LYS A 37 -8.88 4.15 15.85
N TYR A 38 -8.19 4.98 16.61
CA TYR A 38 -8.15 6.42 16.35
C TYR A 38 -7.36 6.73 15.09
N HIS A 39 -6.29 6.01 14.81
CA HIS A 39 -5.57 6.09 13.54
C HIS A 39 -6.49 5.72 12.36
N TRP A 40 -7.21 4.61 12.45
CA TRP A 40 -8.21 4.22 11.45
C TRP A 40 -9.27 5.28 11.19
N LEU A 41 -9.80 5.91 12.26
CA LEU A 41 -10.80 6.98 12.14
C LEU A 41 -10.23 8.24 11.47
N ASP A 42 -8.98 8.57 11.73
CA ASP A 42 -8.27 9.69 11.12
C ASP A 42 -8.03 9.43 9.64
N GLU A 43 -7.47 8.27 9.31
CA GLU A 43 -7.21 7.87 7.92
C GLU A 43 -8.49 7.71 7.08
N ALA A 44 -9.63 7.37 7.70
CA ALA A 44 -10.90 7.33 6.99
C ALA A 44 -11.33 8.70 6.46
N GLN A 45 -10.95 9.78 7.13
CA GLN A 45 -11.21 11.16 6.68
C GLN A 45 -10.24 11.55 5.57
N HIS A 46 -8.96 11.20 5.68
CA HIS A 46 -7.95 11.45 4.68
C HIS A 46 -8.29 10.73 3.37
N ALA A 47 -8.55 9.43 3.40
CA ALA A 47 -8.95 8.64 2.24
C ALA A 47 -10.16 9.24 1.51
N LYS A 48 -11.16 9.73 2.26
CA LYS A 48 -12.31 10.40 1.67
C LYS A 48 -11.95 11.74 1.03
N MET A 49 -11.12 12.54 1.69
CA MET A 49 -10.68 13.84 1.18
C MET A 49 -9.83 13.69 -0.08
N ASP A 50 -8.88 12.77 -0.08
CA ASP A 50 -8.00 12.50 -1.21
C ASP A 50 -8.78 11.95 -2.40
N THR A 51 -9.71 11.02 -2.18
CA THR A 51 -10.62 10.54 -3.23
C THR A 51 -11.41 11.68 -3.88
N MET A 52 -11.96 12.63 -3.08
CA MET A 52 -12.71 13.77 -3.60
C MET A 52 -11.81 14.75 -4.36
N LEU A 53 -10.62 15.04 -3.83
CA LEU A 53 -9.64 15.92 -4.47
C LEU A 53 -9.17 15.35 -5.82
N ILE A 54 -8.88 14.07 -5.88
CA ILE A 54 -8.47 13.39 -7.11
C ILE A 54 -9.61 13.45 -8.15
N ALA A 55 -10.85 13.17 -7.73
CA ALA A 55 -12.02 13.25 -8.62
C ALA A 55 -12.19 14.68 -9.22
N GLU A 56 -12.06 15.73 -8.41
CA GLU A 56 -12.11 17.11 -8.87
C GLU A 56 -10.96 17.42 -9.86
N MET A 57 -9.73 16.99 -9.55
CA MET A 57 -8.58 17.19 -10.44
C MET A 57 -8.77 16.51 -11.80
N VAL A 58 -9.39 15.33 -11.83
CA VAL A 58 -9.64 14.55 -13.05
C VAL A 58 -10.61 15.26 -14.00
N GLU A 59 -11.56 16.06 -13.49
CA GLU A 59 -12.53 16.79 -14.33
C GLU A 59 -11.86 17.72 -15.35
N ASP A 60 -10.77 18.37 -14.95
CA ASP A 60 -10.04 19.33 -15.77
C ASP A 60 -8.94 18.69 -16.65
N MET A 61 -8.71 17.37 -16.54
CA MET A 61 -7.63 16.67 -17.25
C MET A 61 -8.07 16.18 -18.62
N THR A 62 -7.20 16.32 -19.61
CA THR A 62 -7.30 15.65 -20.90
C THR A 62 -7.10 14.13 -20.77
N MET A 63 -7.58 13.34 -21.74
CA MET A 63 -7.36 11.88 -21.72
C MET A 63 -5.87 11.50 -21.65
N ALA A 64 -5.00 12.20 -22.39
CA ALA A 64 -3.56 11.94 -22.35
C ALA A 64 -2.95 12.20 -20.97
N GLU A 65 -3.42 13.24 -20.25
CA GLU A 65 -2.98 13.51 -18.88
C GLU A 65 -3.48 12.44 -17.90
N ARG A 66 -4.71 11.93 -18.08
CA ARG A 66 -5.28 10.85 -17.29
C ARG A 66 -4.52 9.55 -17.47
N GLU A 67 -4.20 9.18 -18.71
CA GLU A 67 -3.38 8.01 -19.03
C GLU A 67 -1.98 8.12 -18.42
N SER A 68 -1.34 9.29 -18.58
CA SER A 68 -0.03 9.57 -17.96
C SER A 68 -0.09 9.44 -16.44
N ALA A 69 -1.18 9.87 -15.81
CA ALA A 69 -1.34 9.81 -14.37
C ALA A 69 -1.40 8.36 -13.84
N ILE A 70 -2.04 7.45 -14.57
CA ILE A 70 -2.03 6.01 -14.23
C ILE A 70 -0.65 5.40 -14.42
N ASP A 71 0.03 5.71 -15.52
CA ASP A 71 1.37 5.18 -15.78
C ASP A 71 2.37 5.70 -14.72
N GLU A 72 2.27 6.97 -14.31
CA GLU A 72 3.06 7.56 -13.24
C GLU A 72 2.75 6.97 -11.86
N LEU A 73 1.50 6.62 -11.56
CA LEU A 73 1.12 5.91 -10.34
C LEU A 73 1.80 4.54 -10.28
N ILE A 74 1.80 3.81 -11.38
CA ILE A 74 2.46 2.50 -11.50
C ILE A 74 3.97 2.63 -11.32
N GLU A 75 4.60 3.63 -11.94
CA GLU A 75 6.03 3.90 -11.78
C GLU A 75 6.40 4.23 -10.34
N LEU A 76 5.59 5.05 -9.66
CA LEU A 76 5.78 5.38 -8.26
C LEU A 76 5.61 4.16 -7.34
N GLY A 77 4.63 3.30 -7.62
CA GLY A 77 4.46 2.01 -6.94
C GLY A 77 5.70 1.12 -7.10
N GLY A 78 6.28 1.07 -8.29
CA GLY A 78 7.55 0.37 -8.55
C GLY A 78 8.74 0.94 -7.78
N ALA A 79 8.82 2.27 -7.63
CA ALA A 79 9.84 2.91 -6.82
C ALA A 79 9.68 2.57 -5.32
N VAL A 80 8.44 2.54 -4.80
CA VAL A 80 8.15 2.09 -3.43
C VAL A 80 8.56 0.63 -3.25
N ASP A 81 8.23 -0.26 -4.19
CA ASP A 81 8.66 -1.66 -4.13
C ASP A 81 10.19 -1.79 -4.04
N GLY A 82 10.93 -0.99 -4.80
CA GLY A 82 12.40 -0.93 -4.71
C GLY A 82 12.90 -0.51 -3.32
N LEU A 83 12.24 0.47 -2.69
CA LEU A 83 12.56 0.88 -1.32
C LEU A 83 12.25 -0.22 -0.30
N LEU A 84 11.13 -0.94 -0.45
CA LEU A 84 10.78 -2.06 0.42
C LEU A 84 11.84 -3.18 0.35
N GLN A 85 12.29 -3.53 -0.85
CA GLN A 85 13.36 -4.51 -1.05
C GLN A 85 14.66 -4.08 -0.36
N GLN A 86 15.04 -2.81 -0.50
CA GLN A 86 16.25 -2.28 0.14
C GLN A 86 16.15 -2.28 1.67
N GLN A 87 15.00 -1.89 2.21
CA GLN A 87 14.75 -1.84 3.65
C GLN A 87 14.81 -3.24 4.30
N ILE A 88 14.38 -4.28 3.61
CA ILE A 88 14.43 -5.67 4.13
C ILE A 88 15.88 -6.10 4.40
N GLY A 89 16.80 -5.79 3.50
CA GLY A 89 18.22 -6.07 3.71
C GLY A 89 18.75 -5.43 4.99
N MET A 90 18.45 -4.15 5.17
CA MET A 90 18.84 -3.39 6.37
C MET A 90 18.21 -3.96 7.65
N ASN A 91 16.96 -4.40 7.59
CA ASN A 91 16.27 -4.99 8.74
C ASN A 91 16.86 -6.34 9.15
N ILE A 92 17.29 -7.16 8.18
CA ILE A 92 17.96 -8.43 8.48
C ILE A 92 19.30 -8.19 9.15
N ASP A 93 20.08 -7.24 8.65
CA ASP A 93 21.38 -6.88 9.25
C ASP A 93 21.18 -6.36 10.70
N ALA A 94 20.19 -5.49 10.91
CA ALA A 94 19.85 -5.00 12.25
C ALA A 94 19.36 -6.12 13.18
N LEU A 95 18.64 -7.12 12.67
CA LEU A 95 18.19 -8.27 13.43
C LEU A 95 19.37 -9.18 13.83
N GLU A 96 20.33 -9.39 12.94
CA GLU A 96 21.56 -10.13 13.25
C GLU A 96 22.36 -9.43 14.36
N ASP A 97 22.51 -8.12 14.27
CA ASP A 97 23.22 -7.33 15.29
C ASP A 97 22.50 -7.39 16.64
N ALA A 98 21.18 -7.20 16.66
CA ALA A 98 20.40 -7.18 17.89
C ALA A 98 20.34 -8.55 18.60
N THR A 99 20.36 -9.64 17.84
CA THR A 99 20.25 -11.01 18.38
C THR A 99 21.60 -11.70 18.53
N SER A 100 22.66 -11.12 18.01
CA SER A 100 24.00 -11.74 17.89
C SER A 100 23.95 -13.10 17.13
N ARG A 101 22.96 -13.26 16.26
CA ARG A 101 22.77 -14.47 15.43
C ARG A 101 23.07 -14.11 13.98
N VAL A 102 23.95 -14.87 13.36
CA VAL A 102 24.21 -14.77 11.93
C VAL A 102 23.32 -15.75 11.18
N PHE A 103 22.49 -15.26 10.26
CA PHE A 103 21.65 -16.10 9.42
C PHE A 103 22.43 -16.67 8.25
N THR A 104 22.15 -17.93 7.92
CA THR A 104 22.64 -18.53 6.68
C THR A 104 22.03 -17.82 5.46
N ALA A 105 22.67 -17.98 4.28
CA ALA A 105 22.15 -17.39 3.04
C ALA A 105 20.71 -17.85 2.75
N ALA A 106 20.39 -19.13 3.01
CA ALA A 106 19.05 -19.67 2.82
C ALA A 106 18.02 -19.06 3.79
N GLU A 107 18.38 -18.86 5.08
CA GLU A 107 17.52 -18.21 6.06
C GLU A 107 17.28 -16.73 5.68
N ARG A 108 18.32 -16.01 5.26
CA ARG A 108 18.20 -14.62 4.79
C ARG A 108 17.26 -14.52 3.57
N GLU A 109 17.39 -15.43 2.62
CA GLU A 109 16.52 -15.49 1.44
C GLU A 109 15.06 -15.78 1.83
N GLU A 110 14.82 -16.74 2.72
CA GLU A 110 13.47 -17.07 3.20
C GLU A 110 12.83 -15.91 3.96
N ILE A 111 13.57 -15.25 4.86
CA ILE A 111 13.10 -14.08 5.60
C ILE A 111 12.77 -12.95 4.62
N SER A 112 13.67 -12.68 3.67
CA SER A 112 13.48 -11.63 2.65
C SER A 112 12.23 -11.88 1.83
N ALA A 113 12.04 -13.08 1.30
CA ALA A 113 10.91 -13.42 0.46
C ALA A 113 9.56 -13.29 1.20
N LYS A 114 9.48 -13.81 2.43
CA LYS A 114 8.27 -13.71 3.26
C LYS A 114 7.95 -12.28 3.66
N THR A 115 8.97 -11.52 4.07
CA THR A 115 8.80 -10.13 4.48
C THR A 115 8.41 -9.26 3.29
N LEU A 116 9.07 -9.43 2.14
CA LEU A 116 8.74 -8.67 0.93
C LEU A 116 7.31 -8.93 0.49
N LYS A 117 6.88 -10.19 0.48
CA LYS A 117 5.50 -10.54 0.13
C LYS A 117 4.49 -9.89 1.08
N ALA A 118 4.74 -9.93 2.39
CA ALA A 118 3.87 -9.29 3.38
C ALA A 118 3.83 -7.76 3.19
N TRP A 119 4.97 -7.12 2.95
CA TRP A 119 5.04 -5.67 2.77
C TRP A 119 4.44 -5.20 1.45
N ARG A 120 4.63 -5.94 0.35
CA ARG A 120 3.94 -5.66 -0.91
C ARG A 120 2.43 -5.70 -0.74
N TRP A 121 1.94 -6.72 -0.05
CA TRP A 121 0.52 -6.79 0.31
C TRP A 121 0.09 -5.56 1.11
N THR A 122 0.81 -5.27 2.20
CA THR A 122 0.48 -4.18 3.13
C THR A 122 0.50 -2.81 2.46
N PHE A 123 1.59 -2.45 1.80
CA PHE A 123 1.81 -1.07 1.36
C PHE A 123 1.37 -0.78 -0.08
N LEU A 124 1.08 -1.80 -0.86
CA LEU A 124 0.74 -1.64 -2.28
C LEU A 124 -0.55 -2.38 -2.66
N VAL A 125 -0.56 -3.71 -2.55
CA VAL A 125 -1.59 -4.53 -3.21
C VAL A 125 -2.96 -4.39 -2.56
N SER A 126 -3.06 -4.45 -1.23
CA SER A 126 -4.35 -4.37 -0.53
C SER A 126 -5.10 -3.05 -0.78
N GLY A 127 -4.36 -1.94 -0.85
CA GLY A 127 -4.91 -0.65 -1.22
C GLY A 127 -5.30 -0.59 -2.70
N LEU A 128 -4.43 -1.07 -3.62
CA LEU A 128 -4.73 -1.13 -5.05
C LEU A 128 -5.97 -1.98 -5.38
N GLU A 129 -6.22 -3.05 -4.62
CA GLU A 129 -7.39 -3.91 -4.77
C GLU A 129 -8.62 -3.41 -4.02
N HIS A 130 -8.49 -2.34 -3.23
CA HIS A 130 -9.62 -1.80 -2.47
C HIS A 130 -10.71 -1.28 -3.43
N PRO A 131 -12.01 -1.62 -3.20
CA PRO A 131 -13.09 -1.27 -4.13
C PRO A 131 -13.22 0.23 -4.42
N ASN A 132 -12.84 1.09 -3.46
CA ASN A 132 -12.89 2.55 -3.65
C ASN A 132 -11.76 3.01 -4.57
N VAL A 133 -10.54 2.47 -4.42
CA VAL A 133 -9.40 2.77 -5.29
C VAL A 133 -9.69 2.28 -6.72
N VAL A 134 -10.23 1.07 -6.87
CA VAL A 134 -10.61 0.55 -8.19
C VAL A 134 -11.62 1.48 -8.89
N ARG A 135 -12.64 1.94 -8.16
CA ARG A 135 -13.63 2.91 -8.70
C ARG A 135 -13.02 4.26 -9.04
N LEU A 136 -12.09 4.74 -8.21
CA LEU A 136 -11.38 5.99 -8.48
C LEU A 136 -10.53 5.88 -9.76
N VAL A 137 -9.77 4.80 -9.90
CA VAL A 137 -8.95 4.53 -11.09
C VAL A 137 -9.83 4.40 -12.35
N GLU A 138 -11.02 3.79 -12.25
CA GLU A 138 -11.99 3.70 -13.34
C GLU A 138 -12.52 5.08 -13.77
N GLN A 139 -12.68 6.02 -12.85
CA GLN A 139 -13.05 7.40 -13.15
C GLN A 139 -11.92 8.16 -13.86
N ILE A 140 -10.65 7.80 -13.61
CA ILE A 140 -9.50 8.40 -14.29
C ILE A 140 -9.43 7.92 -15.73
N THR A 141 -9.37 6.59 -15.97
CA THR A 141 -9.38 5.98 -17.30
C THR A 141 -10.10 4.64 -17.30
N GLU A 142 -10.74 4.27 -18.42
CA GLU A 142 -11.41 2.99 -18.60
C GLU A 142 -10.43 1.79 -18.51
N GLU A 143 -9.20 1.97 -18.99
CA GLU A 143 -8.16 0.93 -18.99
C GLU A 143 -7.39 0.85 -17.66
N GLY A 144 -7.48 1.88 -16.81
CA GLY A 144 -6.75 2.01 -15.57
C GLY A 144 -6.88 0.81 -14.64
N PRO A 145 -8.09 0.30 -14.34
CA PRO A 145 -8.25 -0.86 -13.46
C PRO A 145 -7.53 -2.11 -13.96
N GLY A 146 -7.49 -2.33 -15.27
CA GLY A 146 -6.75 -3.43 -15.89
C GLY A 146 -5.24 -3.31 -15.68
N LYS A 147 -4.68 -2.13 -15.89
CA LYS A 147 -3.25 -1.84 -15.68
C LYS A 147 -2.86 -2.04 -14.20
N VAL A 148 -3.63 -1.46 -13.28
CA VAL A 148 -3.37 -1.55 -11.84
C VAL A 148 -3.46 -2.99 -11.34
N ARG A 149 -4.46 -3.75 -11.77
CA ARG A 149 -4.60 -5.18 -11.41
C ARG A 149 -3.40 -6.00 -11.90
N ALA A 150 -2.94 -5.78 -13.13
CA ALA A 150 -1.78 -6.50 -13.67
C ALA A 150 -0.52 -6.25 -12.83
N VAL A 151 -0.34 -5.03 -12.31
CA VAL A 151 0.76 -4.69 -11.40
C VAL A 151 0.59 -5.38 -10.05
N ALA A 152 -0.59 -5.33 -9.44
CA ALA A 152 -0.87 -6.01 -8.18
C ALA A 152 -0.58 -7.52 -8.27
N GLU A 153 -1.05 -8.18 -9.33
CA GLU A 153 -0.75 -9.60 -9.59
C GLU A 153 0.75 -9.88 -9.80
N ALA A 154 1.48 -8.98 -10.43
CA ALA A 154 2.92 -9.13 -10.64
C ALA A 154 3.72 -9.00 -9.35
N LEU A 155 3.33 -8.09 -8.45
CA LEU A 155 3.95 -7.89 -7.14
C LEU A 155 3.81 -9.10 -6.21
N MET A 156 2.78 -9.93 -6.39
CA MET A 156 2.49 -11.08 -5.52
C MET A 156 3.10 -12.41 -6.00
N LYS A 157 3.74 -12.42 -7.16
CA LYS A 157 4.46 -13.59 -7.69
C LYS A 157 5.83 -13.70 -7.05
#